data_83f45d7750ae85ea216738e5446cf639
#
_entry.id   83f45d7750ae85ea216738e5446cf639
#
_cell.length_a   1.000
_cell.length_b   1.000
_cell.length_c   1.000
_cell.angle_alpha   90.00
_cell.angle_beta   90.00
_cell.angle_gamma   90.00
#
_symmetry.space_group_name_H-M   'P 1'
#
loop_
_entity.id
_entity.type
_entity.pdbx_description
1 polymer ?
#
loop_
_entity_poly.entity_id
_entity_poly.type
_entity_poly.pdbx_seq_one_letter_code
_entity_poly.pdbx_strand_id
1 'polypeptide(L)' 'MMADKFPILVTGGAGYIGSHAVLALADAGWPVAVIDNLTTGFRWAVPDGVPFYEGDIEDGGLLERICAEQGIRA' A
#
# COMPACT_ATOMS: atom_id res chain seq x y z
N MET A 1 -7.11 25.56 -5.35
CA MET A 1 -6.24 25.04 -4.33
C MET A 1 -6.21 23.53 -4.32
N MET A 2 -5.04 22.96 -4.18
CA MET A 2 -4.93 21.51 -4.17
C MET A 2 -5.22 20.97 -2.78
N ALA A 3 -5.98 19.88 -2.74
CA ALA A 3 -6.19 19.17 -1.50
C ALA A 3 -4.85 18.56 -1.03
N ASP A 4 -4.64 18.52 0.28
CA ASP A 4 -3.48 17.85 0.83
C ASP A 4 -3.56 16.36 0.56
N LYS A 5 -2.45 15.78 0.14
CA LYS A 5 -2.35 14.35 -0.02
C LYS A 5 -2.02 13.70 1.31
N PHE A 6 -2.57 12.52 1.53
CA PHE A 6 -2.36 11.79 2.77
C PHE A 6 -1.99 10.34 2.47
N PRO A 7 -1.32 9.65 3.41
CA PRO A 7 -0.91 8.26 3.18
C PRO A 7 -2.09 7.32 2.97
N ILE A 8 -1.98 6.47 1.97
CA ILE A 8 -2.99 5.51 1.57
C ILE A 8 -2.42 4.11 1.66
N LEU A 9 -3.16 3.20 2.27
CA LEU A 9 -2.79 1.79 2.31
C LEU A 9 -3.57 1.04 1.23
N VAL A 10 -2.86 0.32 0.37
CA VAL A 10 -3.48 -0.51 -0.66
C VAL A 10 -3.37 -1.95 -0.23
N THR A 11 -4.50 -2.61 -0.01
CA THR A 11 -4.53 -4.03 0.27
C THR A 11 -4.51 -4.82 -1.03
N GLY A 12 -3.73 -5.90 -1.07
CA GLY A 12 -3.55 -6.66 -2.30
C GLY A 12 -2.77 -5.89 -3.36
N GLY A 13 -1.90 -4.97 -2.95
CA GLY A 13 -1.19 -4.10 -3.88
C GLY A 13 -0.12 -4.79 -4.72
N ALA A 14 0.21 -6.06 -4.43
CA ALA A 14 1.13 -6.84 -5.27
C ALA A 14 0.38 -7.69 -6.30
N GLY A 15 -0.94 -7.70 -6.30
CA GLY A 15 -1.75 -8.37 -7.30
C GLY A 15 -1.87 -7.54 -8.58
N TYR A 16 -2.50 -8.12 -9.59
CA TYR A 16 -2.59 -7.47 -10.90
C TYR A 16 -3.30 -6.11 -10.82
N ILE A 17 -4.52 -6.08 -10.31
CA ILE A 17 -5.30 -4.85 -10.24
C ILE A 17 -4.72 -3.91 -9.19
N GLY A 18 -4.33 -4.47 -8.04
CA GLY A 18 -3.77 -3.66 -6.95
C GLY A 18 -2.47 -2.97 -7.34
N SER A 19 -1.60 -3.64 -8.10
CA SER A 19 -0.34 -3.03 -8.54
C SER A 19 -0.57 -1.86 -9.48
N HIS A 20 -1.59 -1.94 -10.34
CA HIS A 20 -1.96 -0.81 -11.20
C HIS A 20 -2.46 0.38 -10.37
N ALA A 21 -3.24 0.12 -9.32
CA ALA A 21 -3.71 1.18 -8.43
C ALA A 21 -2.54 1.84 -7.70
N VAL A 22 -1.58 1.05 -7.24
CA VAL A 22 -0.37 1.59 -6.57
C VAL A 22 0.41 2.49 -7.51
N LEU A 23 0.63 2.05 -8.75
CA LEU A 23 1.34 2.87 -9.74
C LEU A 23 0.61 4.18 -10.01
N ALA A 24 -0.70 4.13 -10.19
CA ALA A 24 -1.50 5.32 -10.46
C ALA A 24 -1.43 6.33 -9.32
N LEU A 25 -1.54 5.84 -8.09
CA LEU A 25 -1.47 6.70 -6.90
C LEU A 25 -0.07 7.29 -6.72
N ALA A 26 0.96 6.47 -6.90
CA ALA A 26 2.35 6.93 -6.77
C ALA A 26 2.67 7.97 -7.84
N ASP A 27 2.24 7.75 -9.08
CA ASP A 27 2.46 8.71 -10.16
C ASP A 27 1.73 10.03 -9.90
N ALA A 28 0.59 9.99 -9.22
CA ALA A 28 -0.14 11.19 -8.85
C ALA A 28 0.47 11.90 -7.62
N GLY A 29 1.52 11.34 -7.05
CA GLY A 29 2.21 11.93 -5.91
C GLY A 29 1.63 11.58 -4.55
N TRP A 30 0.76 10.59 -4.46
CA TRP A 30 0.21 10.15 -3.18
C TRP A 30 1.22 9.27 -2.43
N PRO A 31 1.40 9.47 -1.12
CA PRO A 31 2.16 8.52 -0.31
C PRO A 31 1.37 7.22 -0.23
N VAL A 32 1.98 6.11 -0.64
CA VAL A 32 1.31 4.81 -0.72
C VAL A 32 2.10 3.78 0.05
N ALA A 33 1.41 2.94 0.81
CA ALA A 33 1.98 1.74 1.41
C ALA A 33 1.15 0.55 0.94
N VAL A 34 1.75 -0.63 0.92
CA VAL A 34 1.11 -1.84 0.42
C VAL A 34 1.16 -2.93 1.47
N ILE A 35 0.06 -3.64 1.66
CA ILE A 35 0.01 -4.90 2.39
C ILE A 35 -0.51 -5.99 1.45
N ASP A 36 0.17 -7.13 1.41
CA ASP A 36 -0.22 -8.26 0.57
C ASP A 36 0.35 -9.53 1.18
N ASN A 37 -0.42 -10.60 1.15
CA ASN A 37 0.07 -11.89 1.60
C ASN A 37 0.79 -12.68 0.50
N LEU A 38 0.85 -12.13 -0.69
CA LEU A 38 1.51 -12.71 -1.86
C LEU A 38 0.93 -14.04 -2.33
N THR A 39 -0.33 -14.32 -1.98
CA THR A 39 -0.99 -15.55 -2.43
C THR A 39 -1.15 -15.58 -3.94
N THR A 40 -1.53 -14.44 -4.52
CA THR A 40 -1.71 -14.32 -5.97
C THR A 40 -0.90 -13.18 -6.57
N GLY A 41 -0.13 -12.45 -5.75
CA GLY A 41 0.66 -11.32 -6.20
C GLY A 41 2.16 -11.62 -6.14
N PHE A 42 2.95 -10.65 -6.55
CA PHE A 42 4.41 -10.78 -6.58
C PHE A 42 5.05 -9.54 -5.96
N ARG A 43 6.06 -9.76 -5.11
CA ARG A 43 6.78 -8.67 -4.46
C ARG A 43 7.39 -7.69 -5.47
N TRP A 44 7.88 -8.20 -6.59
CA TRP A 44 8.49 -7.37 -7.62
C TRP A 44 7.49 -6.45 -8.33
N ALA A 45 6.19 -6.71 -8.20
CA ALA A 45 5.16 -5.84 -8.80
C ALA A 45 4.98 -4.54 -8.03
N VAL A 46 5.53 -4.44 -6.82
CA VAL A 46 5.47 -3.22 -6.00
C VAL A 46 6.63 -2.31 -6.41
N PRO A 47 6.36 -1.05 -6.75
CA PRO A 47 7.43 -0.13 -7.15
C PRO A 47 8.46 0.09 -6.04
N ASP A 48 9.70 0.34 -6.43
CA ASP A 48 10.75 0.69 -5.49
C ASP A 48 10.37 1.98 -4.76
N GLY A 49 10.67 2.03 -3.48
CA GLY A 49 10.36 3.20 -2.66
C GLY A 49 8.98 3.18 -2.04
N VAL A 50 8.11 2.24 -2.43
CA VAL A 50 6.80 2.06 -1.81
C VAL A 50 6.95 1.10 -0.64
N PRO A 51 6.63 1.50 0.59
CA PRO A 51 6.67 0.59 1.74
C PRO A 51 5.80 -0.63 1.51
N PHE A 52 6.37 -1.81 1.70
CA PHE A 52 5.67 -3.07 1.49
C PHE A 52 5.66 -3.89 2.77
N TYR A 53 4.49 -4.40 3.12
CA TYR A 53 4.30 -5.26 4.28
C TYR A 53 3.72 -6.59 3.81
N GLU A 54 4.44 -7.65 4.02
CA GLU A 54 3.93 -8.99 3.72
C GLU A 54 3.11 -9.49 4.90
N GLY A 55 1.83 -9.74 4.66
CA GLY A 55 0.95 -10.22 5.72
C GLY A 55 -0.49 -10.21 5.28
N ASP A 56 -1.36 -10.60 6.22
CA ASP A 56 -2.78 -10.73 5.97
C ASP A 56 -3.52 -9.54 6.56
N ILE A 57 -4.54 -9.06 5.85
CA ILE A 57 -5.38 -7.97 6.34
C ILE A 57 -6.16 -8.37 7.60
N GLU A 58 -6.27 -9.66 7.89
CA GLU A 58 -6.87 -10.13 9.12
C GLU A 58 -5.96 -9.98 10.33
N ASP A 59 -4.69 -9.71 10.12
CA ASP A 59 -3.75 -9.48 11.22
C ASP A 59 -3.89 -8.04 11.71
N GLY A 60 -4.74 -7.86 12.74
CA GLY A 60 -5.02 -6.53 13.29
C GLY A 60 -3.79 -5.86 13.88
N GLY A 61 -2.87 -6.63 14.48
CA GLY A 61 -1.63 -6.05 15.01
C GLY A 61 -0.74 -5.49 13.91
N LEU A 62 -0.66 -6.20 12.78
CA LEU A 62 0.09 -5.71 11.63
C LEU A 62 -0.53 -4.44 11.07
N LEU A 63 -1.86 -4.41 10.91
CA LEU A 63 -2.54 -3.22 10.42
C LEU A 63 -2.33 -2.02 11.33
N GLU A 64 -2.41 -2.22 12.64
CA GLU A 64 -2.17 -1.13 13.58
C GLU A 64 -0.75 -0.59 13.45
N ARG A 65 0.24 -1.48 13.30
CA ARG A 65 1.62 -1.07 13.13
C ARG A 65 1.82 -0.28 11.85
N ILE A 66 1.23 -0.74 10.73
CA ILE A 66 1.33 -0.04 9.46
C ILE A 66 0.71 1.35 9.56
N CYS A 67 -0.48 1.45 10.15
CA CYS A 67 -1.14 2.74 10.30
C CYS A 67 -0.32 3.70 11.15
N ALA A 68 0.30 3.19 12.21
CA ALA A 68 1.13 4.02 13.08
C ALA A 68 2.41 4.47 12.38
N GLU A 69 3.08 3.53 11.67
CA GLU A 69 4.36 3.83 11.03
C GLU A 69 4.19 4.76 9.82
N GLN A 70 3.14 4.57 9.05
CA GLN A 70 2.92 5.30 7.80
C GLN A 70 1.94 6.46 7.93
N GLY A 71 1.27 6.60 9.05
CA GLY A 71 0.28 7.66 9.22
C GLY A 71 -0.92 7.50 8.30
N ILE A 72 -1.35 6.27 8.07
CA ILE A 72 -2.42 5.96 7.10
C ILE A 72 -3.72 6.66 7.45
N ARG A 73 -4.37 7.24 6.44
CA ARG A 73 -5.67 7.89 6.57
C ARG A 73 -6.72 7.31 5.63
N ALA A 74 -6.30 6.51 4.65
CA ALA A 74 -7.25 5.88 3.73
C ALA A 74 -6.72 4.54 3.22
#